data_76329f4f98c6125dbfbcd0ab00e7348a
#
_entry.id   76329f4f98c6125dbfbcd0ab00e7348a
#
_cell.length_a   1.000
_cell.length_b   1.000
_cell.length_c   1.000
_cell.angle_alpha   90.00
_cell.angle_beta   90.00
_cell.angle_gamma   90.00
#
_symmetry.space_group_name_H-M   'P 1'
#
loop_
_entity.id
_entity.type
_entity.pdbx_description
1 polymer ?
#
loop_
_entity_poly.entity_id
_entity_poly.type
_entity_poly.pdbx_seq_one_letter_code
_entity_poly.pdbx_strand_id
1 'polypeptide(L)'
;IVDACSMRVGRFPSMRDGGPTWYGVICDTNPPDTDHWWSIMSGESIIPDYISKQEAKMLITPDNWKFWNQPPALLEQRNNEKEIESYKENPKQENSKNLTKNYYQNIIRGKTKSWIDVYVLNKLGQIEDGKPVYEAFRTDVHVAKGELALAPQLPIYIGIDFGLTPACVFAQKIRSRWIVCEELVAEDMGIVRFAELMKMSMTKYLPRPFQIFGDPAGDHRVQTDENTPFQILKGLGIMARPAPSNDVSLRLESVNATLNRMVDGESGLLVDKSCTNLIKGFT
;
A
#
# COMPACT_ATOMS: atom_id res chain seq x y z
N ILE A 1 -12.76 9.74 -8.67
CA ILE A 1 -14.15 9.24 -8.96
C ILE A 1 -15.19 10.19 -8.37
N VAL A 2 -15.12 10.57 -7.10
CA VAL A 2 -16.12 11.45 -6.43
C VAL A 2 -16.24 12.79 -7.15
N ASP A 3 -15.14 13.44 -7.50
CA ASP A 3 -15.15 14.72 -8.25
C ASP A 3 -15.81 14.58 -9.61
N ALA A 4 -15.54 13.48 -10.33
CA ALA A 4 -16.19 13.21 -11.61
C ALA A 4 -17.71 13.01 -11.48
N CYS A 5 -18.17 12.40 -10.40
CA CYS A 5 -19.59 12.28 -10.07
C CYS A 5 -20.19 13.66 -9.71
N SER A 6 -19.51 14.42 -8.86
CA SER A 6 -19.96 15.74 -8.42
C SER A 6 -20.14 16.72 -9.59
N MET A 7 -19.28 16.64 -10.62
CA MET A 7 -19.43 17.44 -11.85
C MET A 7 -20.63 17.03 -12.73
N ARG A 8 -21.27 15.90 -12.48
CA ARG A 8 -22.38 15.36 -13.27
C ARG A 8 -23.75 15.58 -12.66
N VAL A 9 -23.83 15.76 -11.34
CA VAL A 9 -25.11 15.96 -10.65
C VAL A 9 -25.68 17.38 -10.86
N GLY A 10 -26.99 17.53 -10.75
CA GLY A 10 -27.68 18.79 -10.88
C GLY A 10 -27.83 19.32 -12.31
N ARG A 11 -27.47 18.54 -13.32
CA ARG A 11 -27.53 18.97 -14.74
C ARG A 11 -28.88 18.72 -15.40
N PHE A 12 -29.70 17.83 -14.84
CA PHE A 12 -30.99 17.46 -15.41
C PHE A 12 -32.03 17.27 -14.29
N PRO A 13 -33.26 17.71 -14.48
CA PRO A 13 -33.75 18.58 -15.57
C PRO A 13 -33.06 19.94 -15.62
N SER A 14 -33.07 20.59 -16.78
CA SER A 14 -32.45 21.92 -16.92
C SER A 14 -33.22 22.95 -16.04
N MET A 15 -32.56 24.02 -15.63
CA MET A 15 -33.21 25.09 -14.85
C MET A 15 -34.36 25.72 -15.61
N ARG A 16 -34.41 25.68 -16.94
CA ARG A 16 -35.51 26.12 -17.78
C ARG A 16 -36.74 25.24 -17.65
N ASP A 17 -36.54 23.96 -17.32
CA ASP A 17 -37.58 22.92 -17.18
C ASP A 17 -37.91 22.67 -15.69
N GLY A 18 -37.62 23.64 -14.82
CA GLY A 18 -37.91 23.59 -13.38
C GLY A 18 -36.74 23.13 -12.51
N GLY A 19 -35.66 22.63 -13.10
CA GLY A 19 -34.47 22.14 -12.39
C GLY A 19 -34.68 20.86 -11.56
N PRO A 20 -33.63 20.28 -11.01
CA PRO A 20 -33.73 19.12 -10.14
C PRO A 20 -34.25 19.53 -8.75
N THR A 21 -35.15 18.74 -8.16
CA THR A 21 -35.65 18.95 -6.80
C THR A 21 -34.61 18.58 -5.74
N TRP A 22 -33.70 17.73 -6.08
CA TRP A 22 -32.53 17.36 -5.27
C TRP A 22 -31.38 16.93 -6.21
N TYR A 23 -30.14 17.22 -5.83
CA TYR A 23 -28.96 16.68 -6.46
C TYR A 23 -27.84 16.50 -5.45
N GLY A 24 -27.01 15.46 -5.65
CA GLY A 24 -25.89 15.13 -4.79
C GLY A 24 -25.26 13.81 -5.19
N VAL A 25 -24.21 13.45 -4.52
CA VAL A 25 -23.53 12.16 -4.61
C VAL A 25 -23.61 11.50 -3.24
N ILE A 26 -24.05 10.27 -3.20
CA ILE A 26 -24.03 9.42 -2.02
C ILE A 26 -23.04 8.30 -2.29
N CYS A 27 -22.04 8.16 -1.43
CA CYS A 27 -21.07 7.08 -1.47
C CYS A 27 -21.11 6.34 -0.15
N ASP A 28 -20.88 5.04 -0.21
CA ASP A 28 -20.69 4.19 0.96
C ASP A 28 -19.42 3.35 0.80
N THR A 29 -18.84 2.99 1.92
CA THR A 29 -17.67 2.09 1.98
C THR A 29 -17.65 1.38 3.33
N ASN A 30 -17.10 0.19 3.36
CA ASN A 30 -16.66 -0.36 4.63
C ASN A 30 -15.51 0.50 5.20
N PRO A 31 -15.29 0.51 6.53
CA PRO A 31 -14.20 1.26 7.11
C PRO A 31 -12.87 0.95 6.41
N PRO A 32 -12.23 1.94 5.80
CA PRO A 32 -10.95 1.74 5.14
C PRO A 32 -9.80 1.83 6.14
N ASP A 33 -8.57 1.79 5.61
CA ASP A 33 -7.36 1.98 6.40
C ASP A 33 -7.28 3.39 7.01
N THR A 34 -6.49 3.52 8.04
CA THR A 34 -6.29 4.79 8.75
C THR A 34 -5.63 5.87 7.90
N ASP A 35 -4.87 5.51 6.88
CA ASP A 35 -4.20 6.42 5.94
C ASP A 35 -5.01 6.67 4.66
N HIS A 36 -6.20 6.07 4.54
CA HIS A 36 -7.08 6.29 3.40
C HIS A 36 -7.72 7.69 3.46
N TRP A 37 -7.86 8.35 2.30
CA TRP A 37 -8.43 9.70 2.20
C TRP A 37 -9.80 9.83 2.88
N TRP A 38 -10.64 8.80 2.84
CA TRP A 38 -11.95 8.80 3.48
C TRP A 38 -11.84 8.94 5.00
N SER A 39 -10.97 8.16 5.64
CA SER A 39 -10.74 8.20 7.09
C SER A 39 -10.18 9.55 7.56
N ILE A 40 -9.31 10.15 6.73
CA ILE A 40 -8.73 11.46 6.99
C ILE A 40 -9.78 12.57 6.84
N MET A 41 -10.52 12.57 5.72
CA MET A 41 -11.53 13.60 5.46
C MET A 41 -12.74 13.49 6.36
N SER A 42 -13.08 12.29 6.87
CA SER A 42 -14.13 12.11 7.90
C SER A 42 -13.70 12.61 9.28
N GLY A 43 -12.41 12.87 9.50
CA GLY A 43 -11.86 13.28 10.79
C GLY A 43 -11.61 12.13 11.75
N GLU A 44 -11.69 10.87 11.29
CA GLU A 44 -11.41 9.68 12.10
C GLU A 44 -9.92 9.38 12.20
N SER A 45 -9.14 9.88 11.25
CA SER A 45 -7.69 9.74 11.20
C SER A 45 -7.01 11.08 11.02
N ILE A 46 -5.79 11.18 11.52
CA ILE A 46 -4.90 12.34 11.27
C ILE A 46 -4.19 12.16 9.93
N ILE A 47 -3.81 13.29 9.32
CA ILE A 47 -2.97 13.26 8.13
C ILE A 47 -1.60 12.70 8.50
N PRO A 48 -1.14 11.61 7.85
CA PRO A 48 0.18 11.04 8.13
C PRO A 48 1.33 12.00 7.82
N ASP A 49 2.40 11.93 8.59
CA ASP A 49 3.57 12.83 8.46
C ASP A 49 4.31 12.70 7.12
N TYR A 50 4.16 11.56 6.42
CA TYR A 50 4.77 11.33 5.11
C TYR A 50 4.02 12.02 3.96
N ILE A 51 2.78 12.48 4.18
CA ILE A 51 2.01 13.21 3.17
C ILE A 51 2.54 14.63 3.05
N SER A 52 2.83 15.04 1.81
CA SER A 52 3.33 16.40 1.55
C SER A 52 2.31 17.47 1.93
N LYS A 53 2.78 18.67 2.24
CA LYS A 53 1.90 19.83 2.53
C LYS A 53 0.95 20.19 1.39
N GLN A 54 1.31 19.83 0.16
CA GLN A 54 0.47 20.09 -1.02
C GLN A 54 -0.66 19.06 -1.11
N GLU A 55 -0.36 17.78 -0.90
CA GLU A 55 -1.35 16.71 -0.85
C GLU A 55 -2.29 16.86 0.35
N ALA A 56 -1.76 17.24 1.51
CA ALA A 56 -2.56 17.50 2.70
C ALA A 56 -3.66 18.55 2.48
N LYS A 57 -3.44 19.53 1.60
CA LYS A 57 -4.46 20.51 1.22
C LYS A 57 -5.62 19.88 0.41
N MET A 58 -5.38 18.79 -0.30
CA MET A 58 -6.41 18.08 -1.06
C MET A 58 -7.27 17.18 -0.15
N LEU A 59 -6.81 16.92 1.07
CA LEU A 59 -7.52 16.13 2.08
C LEU A 59 -8.38 16.99 3.03
N ILE A 60 -8.57 18.26 2.70
CA ILE A 60 -9.48 19.14 3.44
C ILE A 60 -10.91 18.84 3.00
N THR A 61 -11.75 18.51 3.96
CA THR A 61 -13.16 18.22 3.71
C THR A 61 -13.89 19.45 3.19
N PRO A 62 -14.53 19.41 2.01
CA PRO A 62 -15.38 20.51 1.54
C PRO A 62 -16.59 20.74 2.46
N ASP A 63 -17.01 22.01 2.63
CA ASP A 63 -18.09 22.40 3.54
C ASP A 63 -19.43 21.73 3.22
N ASN A 64 -19.64 21.33 1.97
CA ASN A 64 -20.86 20.66 1.50
C ASN A 64 -20.79 19.14 1.60
N TRP A 65 -19.72 18.56 2.12
CA TRP A 65 -19.60 17.14 2.38
C TRP A 65 -20.01 16.81 3.80
N LYS A 66 -20.67 15.65 3.96
CA LYS A 66 -21.04 15.11 5.27
C LYS A 66 -20.69 13.63 5.32
N PHE A 67 -20.09 13.25 6.41
CA PHE A 67 -19.77 11.86 6.71
C PHE A 67 -20.68 11.34 7.81
N TRP A 68 -21.10 10.10 7.67
CA TRP A 68 -21.90 9.39 8.66
C TRP A 68 -21.31 8.02 8.92
N ASN A 69 -21.21 7.65 10.18
CA ASN A 69 -20.82 6.33 10.60
C ASN A 69 -22.03 5.53 11.03
N GLN A 70 -22.20 4.37 10.40
CA GLN A 70 -23.22 3.42 10.82
C GLN A 70 -22.81 2.80 12.17
N PRO A 71 -23.72 2.68 13.15
CA PRO A 71 -23.42 1.98 14.38
C PRO A 71 -22.98 0.53 14.13
N PRO A 72 -21.99 0.00 14.88
CA PRO A 72 -21.54 -1.37 14.72
C PRO A 72 -22.68 -2.37 14.93
N ALA A 73 -22.64 -3.47 14.22
CA ALA A 73 -23.69 -4.50 14.33
C ALA A 73 -23.62 -5.26 15.66
N LEU A 74 -22.43 -5.46 16.17
CA LEU A 74 -22.16 -6.12 17.46
C LEU A 74 -21.32 -5.21 18.36
N LEU A 75 -21.37 -5.49 19.67
CA LEU A 75 -20.54 -4.85 20.69
C LEU A 75 -19.64 -5.91 21.33
N GLU A 76 -18.37 -5.60 21.52
CA GLU A 76 -17.41 -6.45 22.24
C GLU A 76 -17.77 -6.52 23.73
N GLN A 77 -17.87 -7.73 24.25
CA GLN A 77 -17.90 -7.98 25.70
C GLN A 77 -16.50 -8.40 26.13
N ARG A 78 -15.92 -7.66 27.06
CA ARG A 78 -14.54 -7.89 27.52
C ARG A 78 -14.56 -8.38 28.96
N ASN A 79 -13.65 -9.31 29.26
CA ASN A 79 -13.38 -9.78 30.61
C ASN A 79 -12.59 -8.75 31.44
N ASN A 80 -12.33 -9.07 32.71
CA ASN A 80 -11.55 -8.21 33.60
C ASN A 80 -10.10 -7.95 33.14
N GLU A 81 -9.56 -8.81 32.28
CA GLU A 81 -8.23 -8.70 31.67
C GLU A 81 -8.26 -7.92 30.35
N LYS A 82 -9.42 -7.34 30.01
CA LYS A 82 -9.70 -6.60 28.74
C LYS A 82 -9.66 -7.46 27.47
N GLU A 83 -9.63 -8.76 27.59
CA GLU A 83 -9.75 -9.68 26.46
C GLU A 83 -11.20 -9.80 26.00
N ILE A 84 -11.41 -10.01 24.68
CA ILE A 84 -12.76 -10.17 24.11
C ILE A 84 -13.27 -11.57 24.48
N GLU A 85 -14.29 -11.62 25.30
CA GLU A 85 -14.93 -12.86 25.73
C GLU A 85 -16.08 -13.26 24.80
N SER A 86 -16.84 -12.31 24.32
CA SER A 86 -17.99 -12.55 23.44
C SER A 86 -18.43 -11.29 22.70
N TYR A 87 -19.40 -11.45 21.82
CA TYR A 87 -20.03 -10.38 21.07
C TYR A 87 -21.52 -10.37 21.33
N LYS A 88 -22.07 -9.19 21.62
CA LYS A 88 -23.50 -8.97 21.83
C LYS A 88 -24.07 -8.08 20.74
N GLU A 89 -25.33 -8.32 20.36
CA GLU A 89 -26.04 -7.46 19.41
C GLU A 89 -26.10 -6.02 19.90
N ASN A 90 -25.81 -5.09 19.00
CA ASN A 90 -25.94 -3.67 19.29
C ASN A 90 -27.41 -3.23 19.08
N PRO A 91 -28.10 -2.75 20.11
CA PRO A 91 -29.48 -2.30 19.96
C PRO A 91 -29.65 -1.07 19.05
N LYS A 92 -28.54 -0.37 18.75
CA LYS A 92 -28.49 0.79 17.84
C LYS A 92 -28.25 0.43 16.38
N GLN A 93 -28.03 -0.84 16.04
CA GLN A 93 -27.84 -1.24 14.64
C GLN A 93 -29.11 -0.95 13.82
N GLU A 94 -28.93 -0.43 12.62
CA GLU A 94 -30.07 0.10 11.84
C GLU A 94 -30.87 -0.99 11.13
N ASN A 95 -30.27 -2.10 10.74
CA ASN A 95 -30.89 -3.10 9.88
C ASN A 95 -31.40 -4.36 10.62
N SER A 96 -31.37 -4.38 11.94
CA SER A 96 -31.72 -5.56 12.76
C SER A 96 -33.11 -6.13 12.47
N LYS A 97 -34.06 -5.28 12.16
CA LYS A 97 -35.46 -5.67 11.92
C LYS A 97 -35.67 -6.46 10.63
N ASN A 98 -34.73 -6.32 9.67
CA ASN A 98 -34.78 -6.96 8.36
C ASN A 98 -33.93 -8.21 8.27
N LEU A 99 -33.19 -8.53 9.34
CA LEU A 99 -32.26 -9.66 9.38
C LEU A 99 -32.82 -10.83 10.18
N THR A 100 -32.39 -12.02 9.85
CA THR A 100 -32.72 -13.23 10.62
C THR A 100 -32.09 -13.15 12.02
N LYS A 101 -32.74 -13.78 12.99
CA LYS A 101 -32.22 -13.87 14.36
C LYS A 101 -30.78 -14.44 14.37
N ASN A 102 -29.90 -13.81 15.14
CA ASN A 102 -28.49 -14.17 15.26
C ASN A 102 -27.70 -14.07 13.94
N TYR A 103 -28.11 -13.26 12.99
CA TYR A 103 -27.44 -13.08 11.70
C TYR A 103 -25.95 -12.76 11.88
N TYR A 104 -25.63 -11.74 12.66
CA TYR A 104 -24.24 -11.31 12.87
C TYR A 104 -23.42 -12.31 13.69
N GLN A 105 -23.99 -12.97 14.69
CA GLN A 105 -23.33 -14.05 15.43
C GLN A 105 -22.96 -15.24 14.53
N ASN A 106 -23.79 -15.51 13.51
CA ASN A 106 -23.51 -16.56 12.55
C ASN A 106 -22.41 -16.15 11.56
N ILE A 107 -22.42 -14.89 11.11
CA ILE A 107 -21.42 -14.37 10.15
C ILE A 107 -20.00 -14.36 10.74
N ILE A 108 -19.84 -14.02 12.02
CA ILE A 108 -18.51 -13.93 12.63
C ILE A 108 -17.84 -15.28 12.89
N ARG A 109 -18.58 -16.40 12.78
CA ARG A 109 -18.04 -17.73 13.03
C ARG A 109 -16.92 -18.05 12.04
N GLY A 110 -15.72 -18.36 12.57
CA GLY A 110 -14.55 -18.71 11.76
C GLY A 110 -13.91 -17.52 11.04
N LYS A 111 -14.30 -16.29 11.35
CA LYS A 111 -13.68 -15.08 10.81
C LYS A 111 -12.54 -14.60 11.69
N THR A 112 -11.55 -13.95 11.08
CA THR A 112 -10.46 -13.31 11.80
C THR A 112 -10.95 -12.10 12.58
N LYS A 113 -10.18 -11.69 13.59
CA LYS A 113 -10.52 -10.49 14.37
C LYS A 113 -10.53 -9.25 13.49
N SER A 114 -9.57 -9.08 12.60
CA SER A 114 -9.50 -7.96 11.65
C SER A 114 -10.74 -7.89 10.75
N TRP A 115 -11.21 -9.03 10.25
CA TRP A 115 -12.44 -9.10 9.47
C TRP A 115 -13.66 -8.66 10.29
N ILE A 116 -13.78 -9.14 11.54
CA ILE A 116 -14.87 -8.76 12.45
C ILE A 116 -14.82 -7.27 12.78
N ASP A 117 -13.62 -6.74 13.06
CA ASP A 117 -13.42 -5.33 13.38
C ASP A 117 -13.93 -4.42 12.25
N VAL A 118 -13.61 -4.73 10.99
CA VAL A 118 -14.02 -3.92 9.83
C VAL A 118 -15.49 -4.13 9.47
N TYR A 119 -15.91 -5.37 9.19
CA TYR A 119 -17.24 -5.62 8.61
C TYR A 119 -18.40 -5.66 9.61
N VAL A 120 -18.12 -5.86 10.89
CA VAL A 120 -19.16 -6.05 11.90
C VAL A 120 -19.10 -4.99 12.99
N LEU A 121 -17.89 -4.61 13.40
CA LEU A 121 -17.70 -3.59 14.44
C LEU A 121 -17.50 -2.18 13.88
N ASN A 122 -17.43 -2.04 12.56
CA ASN A 122 -17.26 -0.75 11.87
C ASN A 122 -16.02 0.03 12.34
N LYS A 123 -14.92 -0.66 12.61
CA LYS A 123 -13.65 -0.06 13.02
C LYS A 123 -12.75 0.14 11.80
N LEU A 124 -12.02 1.25 11.78
CA LEU A 124 -10.94 1.43 10.80
C LEU A 124 -9.90 0.32 10.95
N GLY A 125 -9.41 -0.19 9.84
CA GLY A 125 -8.38 -1.22 9.87
C GLY A 125 -8.17 -1.88 8.52
N GLN A 126 -7.03 -2.50 8.38
CA GLN A 126 -6.73 -3.37 7.24
C GLN A 126 -7.38 -4.73 7.47
N ILE A 127 -8.03 -5.21 6.42
CA ILE A 127 -8.49 -6.60 6.40
C ILE A 127 -7.32 -7.43 5.90
N GLU A 128 -6.72 -8.16 6.79
CA GLU A 128 -5.84 -9.25 6.40
C GLU A 128 -6.70 -10.42 5.95
N ASP A 129 -7.27 -10.33 4.74
CA ASP A 129 -7.94 -11.44 4.08
C ASP A 129 -6.87 -12.32 3.44
N GLY A 130 -6.37 -13.26 4.23
CA GLY A 130 -5.36 -14.21 3.83
C GLY A 130 -4.13 -14.20 4.73
N LYS A 131 -3.30 -15.22 4.54
CA LYS A 131 -1.96 -15.22 5.14
C LYS A 131 -1.12 -14.14 4.46
N PRO A 132 -0.32 -13.36 5.21
CA PRO A 132 0.66 -12.46 4.61
C PRO A 132 1.49 -13.20 3.56
N VAL A 133 1.72 -12.58 2.43
CA VAL A 133 2.54 -13.18 1.36
C VAL A 133 3.91 -13.56 1.91
N TYR A 134 4.41 -12.79 2.88
CA TYR A 134 5.68 -12.97 3.52
C TYR A 134 5.53 -13.16 5.04
N GLU A 135 4.95 -14.29 5.46
CA GLU A 135 4.69 -14.62 6.88
C GLU A 135 5.94 -14.53 7.79
N ALA A 136 7.13 -14.70 7.20
CA ALA A 136 8.39 -14.62 7.92
C ALA A 136 8.89 -13.18 8.18
N PHE A 137 8.28 -12.17 7.56
CA PHE A 137 8.68 -10.79 7.77
C PHE A 137 8.26 -10.30 9.16
N ARG A 138 9.20 -9.72 9.86
CA ARG A 138 8.98 -9.12 11.19
C ARG A 138 9.73 -7.82 11.28
N THR A 139 9.04 -6.75 11.58
CA THR A 139 9.60 -5.39 11.66
C THR A 139 10.72 -5.31 12.70
N ASP A 140 10.58 -5.97 13.85
CA ASP A 140 11.58 -5.99 14.91
C ASP A 140 12.89 -6.71 14.54
N VAL A 141 12.85 -7.58 13.51
CA VAL A 141 13.96 -8.40 13.02
C VAL A 141 14.53 -7.88 11.70
N HIS A 142 13.66 -7.48 10.77
CA HIS A 142 14.03 -7.20 9.38
C HIS A 142 14.16 -5.71 9.05
N VAL A 143 13.74 -4.82 9.96
CA VAL A 143 13.95 -3.37 9.78
C VAL A 143 15.12 -2.89 10.62
N ALA A 144 16.02 -2.16 9.98
CA ALA A 144 17.22 -1.66 10.63
C ALA A 144 16.90 -0.67 11.75
N LYS A 145 17.49 -0.88 12.93
CA LYS A 145 17.36 0.03 14.09
C LYS A 145 18.31 1.22 14.02
N GLY A 146 19.38 1.11 13.23
CA GLY A 146 20.40 2.14 13.03
C GLY A 146 20.76 2.31 11.58
N GLU A 147 21.77 3.13 11.31
CA GLU A 147 22.29 3.35 9.96
C GLU A 147 22.90 2.08 9.39
N LEU A 148 22.62 1.80 8.12
CA LEU A 148 23.11 0.61 7.41
C LEU A 148 24.50 0.88 6.82
N ALA A 149 25.47 0.09 7.24
CA ALA A 149 26.83 0.16 6.68
C ALA A 149 26.92 -0.63 5.36
N LEU A 150 27.18 0.08 4.27
CA LEU A 150 27.39 -0.51 2.94
C LEU A 150 28.88 -0.73 2.66
N ALA A 151 29.22 -1.88 2.07
CA ALA A 151 30.56 -2.19 1.68
C ALA A 151 31.00 -1.34 0.46
N PRO A 152 32.16 -0.65 0.49
CA PRO A 152 32.53 0.31 -0.56
C PRO A 152 32.77 -0.33 -1.93
N GLN A 153 33.19 -1.58 -1.99
CA GLN A 153 33.64 -2.25 -3.22
C GLN A 153 32.62 -3.23 -3.80
N LEU A 154 31.51 -3.49 -3.10
CA LEU A 154 30.49 -4.39 -3.59
C LEU A 154 29.46 -3.64 -4.44
N PRO A 155 28.86 -4.30 -5.45
CA PRO A 155 27.86 -3.68 -6.29
C PRO A 155 26.60 -3.32 -5.53
N ILE A 156 25.92 -2.28 -6.01
CA ILE A 156 24.52 -2.00 -5.66
C ILE A 156 23.64 -2.69 -6.70
N TYR A 157 22.72 -3.47 -6.22
CA TYR A 157 21.67 -4.10 -7.01
C TYR A 157 20.45 -3.18 -7.01
N ILE A 158 19.88 -2.96 -8.18
CA ILE A 158 18.65 -2.18 -8.32
C ILE A 158 17.61 -3.08 -8.98
N GLY A 159 16.50 -3.27 -8.29
CA GLY A 159 15.31 -3.94 -8.83
C GLY A 159 14.28 -2.90 -9.22
N ILE A 160 13.77 -2.95 -10.47
CA ILE A 160 12.80 -1.99 -11.00
C ILE A 160 11.50 -2.72 -11.30
N ASP A 161 10.40 -2.16 -10.84
CA ASP A 161 9.05 -2.49 -11.28
C ASP A 161 8.52 -1.39 -12.20
N PHE A 162 8.00 -1.80 -13.37
CA PHE A 162 7.47 -0.89 -14.39
C PHE A 162 5.95 -0.81 -14.29
N GLY A 163 5.41 0.39 -14.31
CA GLY A 163 3.97 0.60 -14.26
C GLY A 163 3.62 2.08 -14.27
N LEU A 164 2.36 2.40 -14.01
CA LEU A 164 1.91 3.78 -13.80
C LEU A 164 2.48 4.40 -12.52
N THR A 165 2.83 3.55 -11.57
CA THR A 165 3.56 3.91 -10.36
C THR A 165 4.89 3.17 -10.37
N PRO A 166 5.87 3.63 -11.17
CA PRO A 166 7.15 2.95 -11.24
C PRO A 166 7.87 3.01 -9.90
N ALA A 167 8.50 1.89 -9.54
CA ALA A 167 9.22 1.77 -8.29
C ALA A 167 10.58 1.09 -8.49
N CYS A 168 11.55 1.39 -7.64
CA CYS A 168 12.77 0.61 -7.55
C CYS A 168 13.31 0.56 -6.13
N VAL A 169 14.08 -0.49 -5.85
CA VAL A 169 14.78 -0.66 -4.59
C VAL A 169 16.28 -0.76 -4.85
N PHE A 170 17.07 -0.15 -3.97
CA PHE A 170 18.53 -0.23 -3.98
C PHE A 170 18.95 -1.18 -2.87
N ALA A 171 19.71 -2.19 -3.21
CA ALA A 171 20.13 -3.19 -2.25
C ALA A 171 21.61 -3.57 -2.47
N GLN A 172 22.26 -4.02 -1.41
CA GLN A 172 23.61 -4.57 -1.48
C GLN A 172 23.62 -5.97 -0.88
N LYS A 173 24.34 -6.89 -1.52
CA LYS A 173 24.57 -8.22 -0.98
C LYS A 173 25.94 -8.27 -0.32
N ILE A 174 25.96 -8.37 1.01
CA ILE A 174 27.17 -8.49 1.81
C ILE A 174 27.25 -9.90 2.36
N ARG A 175 28.23 -10.70 1.89
CA ARG A 175 28.26 -12.15 2.12
C ARG A 175 26.97 -12.82 1.65
N SER A 176 26.15 -13.35 2.57
CA SER A 176 24.86 -13.97 2.24
C SER A 176 23.66 -13.16 2.73
N ARG A 177 23.88 -11.93 3.19
CA ARG A 177 22.83 -11.00 3.65
C ARG A 177 22.49 -9.99 2.57
N TRP A 178 21.22 -9.71 2.38
CA TRP A 178 20.72 -8.60 1.59
C TRP A 178 20.42 -7.40 2.48
N ILE A 179 20.90 -6.24 2.10
CA ILE A 179 20.66 -4.95 2.75
C ILE A 179 19.95 -4.06 1.76
N VAL A 180 18.67 -3.77 1.97
CA VAL A 180 17.92 -2.78 1.19
C VAL A 180 18.13 -1.42 1.83
N CYS A 181 18.78 -0.51 1.11
CA CYS A 181 19.22 0.76 1.65
C CYS A 181 18.41 1.96 1.18
N GLU A 182 17.65 1.84 0.10
CA GLU A 182 16.80 2.92 -0.42
C GLU A 182 15.67 2.34 -1.25
N GLU A 183 14.53 3.02 -1.27
CA GLU A 183 13.45 2.82 -2.21
C GLU A 183 13.14 4.11 -2.95
N LEU A 184 12.68 3.98 -4.18
CA LEU A 184 12.05 5.05 -4.95
C LEU A 184 10.69 4.55 -5.42
N VAL A 185 9.65 5.33 -5.14
CA VAL A 185 8.29 5.10 -5.64
C VAL A 185 7.80 6.42 -6.22
N ALA A 186 7.25 6.38 -7.43
CA ALA A 186 6.77 7.58 -8.08
C ALA A 186 5.37 7.34 -8.67
N GLU A 187 4.40 8.10 -8.19
CA GLU A 187 3.02 8.03 -8.68
C GLU A 187 2.87 8.82 -9.97
N ASP A 188 2.06 8.30 -10.89
CA ASP A 188 1.70 8.93 -12.19
C ASP A 188 2.90 9.48 -12.97
N MET A 189 4.00 8.72 -12.96
CA MET A 189 5.26 9.14 -13.56
C MET A 189 5.70 8.20 -14.69
N GLY A 190 5.98 8.78 -15.87
CA GLY A 190 6.56 8.02 -16.97
C GLY A 190 8.02 7.64 -16.71
N ILE A 191 8.46 6.53 -17.36
CA ILE A 191 9.78 5.93 -17.18
C ILE A 191 10.96 6.89 -17.42
N VAL A 192 10.83 7.87 -18.31
CA VAL A 192 11.88 8.87 -18.61
C VAL A 192 12.18 9.71 -17.37
N ARG A 193 11.14 10.29 -16.75
CA ARG A 193 11.30 11.11 -15.52
C ARG A 193 11.74 10.26 -14.32
N PHE A 194 11.21 9.05 -14.23
CA PHE A 194 11.62 8.10 -13.19
C PHE A 194 13.11 7.75 -13.30
N ALA A 195 13.61 7.56 -14.52
CA ALA A 195 15.04 7.30 -14.77
C ALA A 195 15.95 8.46 -14.30
N GLU A 196 15.49 9.70 -14.40
CA GLU A 196 16.23 10.86 -13.88
C GLU A 196 16.33 10.82 -12.35
N LEU A 197 15.22 10.54 -11.66
CA LEU A 197 15.23 10.37 -10.21
C LEU A 197 16.14 9.21 -9.79
N MET A 198 16.07 8.09 -10.51
CA MET A 198 16.93 6.94 -10.25
C MET A 198 18.40 7.30 -10.40
N LYS A 199 18.80 8.06 -11.43
CA LYS A 199 20.18 8.55 -11.60
C LYS A 199 20.62 9.43 -10.43
N MET A 200 19.77 10.33 -9.96
CA MET A 200 20.09 11.16 -8.79
C MET A 200 20.37 10.28 -7.56
N SER A 201 19.57 9.26 -7.30
CA SER A 201 19.83 8.32 -6.21
C SER A 201 21.10 7.51 -6.45
N MET A 202 21.37 7.05 -7.68
CA MET A 202 22.60 6.33 -8.01
C MET A 202 23.87 7.13 -7.67
N THR A 203 23.85 8.46 -7.79
CA THR A 203 25.02 9.30 -7.45
C THR A 203 25.50 9.15 -6.01
N LYS A 204 24.57 8.84 -5.08
CA LYS A 204 24.88 8.62 -3.66
C LYS A 204 25.78 7.39 -3.44
N TYR A 205 25.75 6.47 -4.38
CA TYR A 205 26.44 5.16 -4.26
C TYR A 205 27.74 5.05 -5.06
N LEU A 206 28.08 6.07 -5.85
CA LEU A 206 29.35 6.09 -6.58
C LEU A 206 30.56 6.04 -5.62
N PRO A 207 31.66 5.41 -6.00
CA PRO A 207 31.95 4.77 -7.29
C PRO A 207 31.55 3.28 -7.38
N ARG A 208 30.64 2.77 -6.57
CA ARG A 208 30.21 1.37 -6.59
C ARG A 208 29.60 1.01 -7.95
N PRO A 209 29.87 -0.18 -8.49
CA PRO A 209 29.23 -0.65 -9.71
C PRO A 209 27.75 -0.98 -9.44
N PHE A 210 26.92 -0.86 -10.48
CA PHE A 210 25.49 -1.17 -10.41
C PHE A 210 25.15 -2.42 -11.19
N GLN A 211 24.25 -3.22 -10.65
CA GLN A 211 23.57 -4.32 -11.33
C GLN A 211 22.07 -4.06 -11.30
N ILE A 212 21.50 -3.78 -12.46
CA ILE A 212 20.15 -3.26 -12.58
C ILE A 212 19.27 -4.29 -13.29
N PHE A 213 18.17 -4.66 -12.66
CA PHE A 213 17.21 -5.63 -13.16
C PHE A 213 15.80 -5.02 -13.15
N GLY A 214 15.01 -5.32 -14.15
CA GLY A 214 13.62 -4.93 -14.21
C GLY A 214 12.70 -6.14 -14.38
N ASP A 215 11.41 -5.93 -14.16
CA ASP A 215 10.41 -6.93 -14.47
C ASP A 215 10.50 -7.32 -15.96
N PRO A 216 10.56 -8.62 -16.29
CA PRO A 216 10.60 -9.08 -17.67
C PRO A 216 9.42 -8.60 -18.54
N ALA A 217 8.27 -8.28 -17.93
CA ALA A 217 7.14 -7.68 -18.62
C ALA A 217 7.49 -6.31 -19.26
N GLY A 218 8.49 -5.60 -18.75
CA GLY A 218 9.01 -4.36 -19.34
C GLY A 218 9.71 -4.54 -20.69
N ASP A 219 9.88 -5.76 -21.18
CA ASP A 219 10.35 -6.05 -22.55
C ASP A 219 9.21 -6.11 -23.58
N HIS A 220 7.95 -6.06 -23.12
CA HIS A 220 6.80 -5.96 -24.00
C HIS A 220 6.56 -4.51 -24.45
N ARG A 221 6.35 -4.33 -25.76
CA ARG A 221 5.98 -3.03 -26.32
C ARG A 221 4.59 -2.62 -25.82
N VAL A 222 4.47 -1.41 -25.31
CA VAL A 222 3.17 -0.79 -25.06
C VAL A 222 2.60 -0.35 -26.40
N GLN A 223 1.30 -0.57 -26.65
CA GLN A 223 0.63 -0.25 -27.93
C GLN A 223 0.79 1.21 -28.38
N THR A 224 1.17 2.11 -27.48
CA THR A 224 1.31 3.56 -27.73
C THR A 224 2.76 4.02 -27.84
N ASP A 225 3.75 3.15 -27.58
CA ASP A 225 5.17 3.53 -27.59
C ASP A 225 5.99 2.51 -28.40
N GLU A 226 6.83 3.00 -29.31
CA GLU A 226 7.68 2.14 -30.15
C GLU A 226 8.84 1.52 -29.34
N ASN A 227 9.19 2.11 -28.19
CA ASN A 227 10.32 1.70 -27.36
C ASN A 227 9.86 0.97 -26.08
N THR A 228 10.57 -0.09 -25.74
CA THR A 228 10.37 -0.76 -24.46
C THR A 228 11.00 0.06 -23.31
N PRO A 229 10.52 -0.10 -22.05
CA PRO A 229 11.15 0.50 -20.87
C PRO A 229 12.67 0.27 -20.82
N PHE A 230 13.16 -0.92 -21.17
CA PHE A 230 14.59 -1.22 -21.21
C PHE A 230 15.34 -0.43 -22.30
N GLN A 231 14.73 -0.23 -23.47
CA GLN A 231 15.32 0.58 -24.52
C GLN A 231 15.40 2.05 -24.12
N ILE A 232 14.37 2.58 -23.48
CA ILE A 232 14.35 3.95 -22.94
C ILE A 232 15.46 4.12 -21.88
N LEU A 233 15.53 3.23 -20.90
CA LEU A 233 16.57 3.25 -19.88
C LEU A 233 17.98 3.20 -20.48
N LYS A 234 18.20 2.33 -21.47
CA LYS A 234 19.47 2.22 -22.18
C LYS A 234 19.82 3.53 -22.90
N GLY A 235 18.87 4.15 -23.57
CA GLY A 235 19.04 5.46 -24.23
C GLY A 235 19.42 6.56 -23.23
N LEU A 236 18.97 6.45 -21.99
CA LEU A 236 19.33 7.34 -20.89
C LEU A 236 20.62 6.94 -20.15
N GLY A 237 21.34 5.92 -20.62
CA GLY A 237 22.58 5.46 -20.02
C GLY A 237 22.42 4.55 -18.79
N ILE A 238 21.24 4.03 -18.55
CA ILE A 238 20.95 3.06 -17.48
C ILE A 238 20.91 1.67 -18.10
N MET A 239 21.90 0.83 -17.77
CA MET A 239 22.04 -0.52 -18.33
C MET A 239 21.24 -1.53 -17.51
N ALA A 240 19.91 -1.45 -17.59
CA ALA A 240 19.02 -2.43 -16.98
C ALA A 240 18.83 -3.64 -17.89
N ARG A 241 18.61 -4.80 -17.31
CA ARG A 241 18.30 -6.06 -17.99
C ARG A 241 17.09 -6.74 -17.37
N PRO A 242 16.33 -7.55 -18.12
CA PRO A 242 15.23 -8.33 -17.56
C PRO A 242 15.73 -9.27 -16.46
N ALA A 243 14.93 -9.44 -15.44
CA ALA A 243 15.15 -10.48 -14.44
C ALA A 243 15.07 -11.88 -15.11
N PRO A 244 15.78 -12.91 -14.58
CA PRO A 244 15.86 -14.22 -15.23
C PRO A 244 14.52 -14.95 -15.33
N SER A 245 13.56 -14.64 -14.48
CA SER A 245 12.25 -15.28 -14.44
C SER A 245 11.16 -14.30 -13.96
N ASN A 246 9.95 -14.45 -14.48
CA ASN A 246 8.74 -13.81 -13.98
C ASN A 246 7.82 -14.79 -13.25
N ASP A 247 8.28 -16.00 -12.96
CA ASP A 247 7.51 -16.98 -12.19
C ASP A 247 7.29 -16.47 -10.77
N VAL A 248 6.02 -16.33 -10.39
CA VAL A 248 5.60 -15.77 -9.08
C VAL A 248 6.09 -16.66 -7.94
N SER A 249 6.02 -17.98 -8.08
CA SER A 249 6.44 -18.91 -7.03
C SER A 249 7.93 -18.80 -6.74
N LEU A 250 8.76 -18.73 -7.78
CA LEU A 250 10.21 -18.55 -7.64
C LEU A 250 10.57 -17.19 -7.00
N ARG A 251 9.84 -16.15 -7.38
CA ARG A 251 10.01 -14.80 -6.80
C ARG A 251 9.67 -14.78 -5.31
N LEU A 252 8.53 -15.34 -4.92
CA LEU A 252 8.12 -15.46 -3.53
C LEU A 252 9.08 -16.32 -2.71
N GLU A 253 9.48 -17.47 -3.24
CA GLU A 253 10.42 -18.37 -2.57
C GLU A 253 11.77 -17.72 -2.33
N SER A 254 12.31 -16.96 -3.30
CA SER A 254 13.60 -16.29 -3.16
C SER A 254 13.62 -15.26 -2.03
N VAL A 255 12.52 -14.52 -1.85
CA VAL A 255 12.35 -13.55 -0.76
C VAL A 255 12.16 -14.29 0.58
N ASN A 256 11.26 -15.27 0.63
CA ASN A 256 11.02 -16.06 1.83
C ASN A 256 12.27 -16.80 2.32
N ALA A 257 13.04 -17.38 1.40
CA ALA A 257 14.31 -18.02 1.75
C ALA A 257 15.33 -17.03 2.37
N THR A 258 15.27 -15.76 1.95
CA THR A 258 16.14 -14.72 2.49
C THR A 258 15.65 -14.22 3.84
N LEU A 259 14.34 -14.05 4.03
CA LEU A 259 13.72 -13.68 5.30
C LEU A 259 13.99 -14.73 6.40
N ASN A 260 13.89 -16.01 6.05
CA ASN A 260 14.11 -17.11 7.01
C ASN A 260 15.60 -17.41 7.26
N ARG A 261 16.52 -16.79 6.52
CA ARG A 261 17.94 -17.04 6.67
C ARG A 261 18.53 -16.23 7.81
N MET A 262 19.40 -16.88 8.58
CA MET A 262 20.26 -16.20 9.55
C MET A 262 21.71 -16.19 9.02
N VAL A 263 22.38 -15.07 9.15
CA VAL A 263 23.79 -14.87 8.77
C VAL A 263 24.51 -14.23 9.94
N ASP A 264 25.48 -14.94 10.51
CA ASP A 264 26.25 -14.48 11.68
C ASP A 264 25.37 -14.04 12.88
N GLY A 265 24.24 -14.73 13.09
CA GLY A 265 23.30 -14.43 14.20
C GLY A 265 22.30 -13.31 13.93
N GLU A 266 22.28 -12.74 12.72
CA GLU A 266 21.34 -11.69 12.30
C GLU A 266 20.57 -12.11 11.06
N SER A 267 19.46 -11.39 10.76
CA SER A 267 18.63 -11.70 9.61
C SER A 267 19.36 -11.65 8.27
N GLY A 268 19.01 -12.55 7.36
CA GLY A 268 19.50 -12.56 5.98
C GLY A 268 18.96 -11.43 5.11
N LEU A 269 17.88 -10.77 5.52
CA LEU A 269 17.36 -9.54 4.91
C LEU A 269 17.29 -8.44 5.97
N LEU A 270 17.81 -7.27 5.64
CA LEU A 270 17.67 -6.07 6.46
C LEU A 270 17.23 -4.91 5.57
N VAL A 271 16.19 -4.20 5.98
CA VAL A 271 15.59 -3.08 5.24
C VAL A 271 15.82 -1.78 6.01
N ASP A 272 16.26 -0.74 5.33
CA ASP A 272 16.36 0.58 5.95
C ASP A 272 14.99 1.10 6.36
N LYS A 273 14.90 1.73 7.52
CA LYS A 273 13.65 2.28 8.06
C LYS A 273 13.01 3.34 7.17
N SER A 274 13.76 3.96 6.26
CA SER A 274 13.25 4.93 5.28
C SER A 274 12.47 4.28 4.13
N CYS A 275 12.61 2.96 3.92
CA CYS A 275 11.89 2.21 2.89
C CYS A 275 10.46 1.88 3.35
N THR A 276 9.65 2.90 3.58
CA THR A 276 8.33 2.78 4.23
C THR A 276 7.31 2.04 3.38
N ASN A 277 7.32 2.25 2.05
CA ASN A 277 6.41 1.55 1.13
C ASN A 277 6.77 0.06 1.04
N LEU A 278 8.06 -0.27 0.96
CA LEU A 278 8.51 -1.65 0.94
C LEU A 278 8.17 -2.37 2.26
N ILE A 279 8.39 -1.72 3.40
CA ILE A 279 8.05 -2.27 4.71
C ILE A 279 6.54 -2.52 4.80
N LYS A 280 5.71 -1.54 4.39
CA LYS A 280 4.24 -1.69 4.32
C LYS A 280 3.81 -2.83 3.39
N GLY A 281 4.50 -3.04 2.28
CA GLY A 281 4.22 -4.12 1.34
C GLY A 281 4.60 -5.52 1.85
N PHE A 282 5.43 -5.62 2.89
CA PHE A 282 5.77 -6.89 3.54
C PHE A 282 4.82 -7.25 4.68
N THR A 283 4.15 -6.27 5.29
CA THR A 283 3.23 -6.45 6.42
C THR A 283 1.79 -6.59 5.96
#